data_a0ea997ef000d23a739d6d3f429746e0
#
_entry.id   a0ea997ef000d23a739d6d3f429746e0
#
_cell.length_a   1.000
_cell.length_b   1.000
_cell.length_c   1.000
_cell.angle_alpha   90.00
_cell.angle_beta   90.00
_cell.angle_gamma   90.00
#
_symmetry.space_group_name_H-M   'P 1'
#
loop_
_entity.id
_entity.type
_entity.pdbx_description
1 polymer ?
#
loop_
_entity_poly.entity_id
_entity_poly.type
_entity_poly.pdbx_seq_one_letter_code
_entity_poly.pdbx_strand_id
1 'polypeptide(L)'
;MLATVMWETTSPTSISHVAVNKKGKPLLGKDGQPVIVTQRKWLMTMAPVDEIGHGKGRRYHEPVKVKLLSDGSVRVTEQDGDQFSVSTSGLVKPLTKKALMGTKDGGAAVKAYDNDDGTEFAYYGRGYVQLTWWSNYGASGVAIERGLDLLLDPDLVKRPAVAYALMSDGMRTGNGFANRHKFSKYFTSTVTDYTGARHMVNGSDHASDIAAIAVIFGAILRKASQPAGVAVPLP
;
A
#
# COMPACT_ATOMS: atom_id res chain seq x y z
N MET A 1 -12.19 0.71 -6.82
CA MET A 1 -10.79 1.13 -6.97
C MET A 1 -10.54 2.59 -6.61
N LEU A 2 -11.10 3.59 -7.34
CA LEU A 2 -10.81 5.02 -7.10
C LEU A 2 -11.04 5.48 -5.66
N ALA A 3 -12.13 5.05 -5.02
CA ALA A 3 -12.41 5.38 -3.62
C ALA A 3 -11.34 4.84 -2.66
N THR A 4 -10.83 3.65 -2.91
CA THR A 4 -9.72 3.06 -2.14
C THR A 4 -8.44 3.86 -2.35
N VAL A 5 -8.09 4.18 -3.61
CA VAL A 5 -6.91 5.00 -3.90
C VAL A 5 -7.01 6.34 -3.18
N MET A 6 -8.14 7.02 -3.29
CA MET A 6 -8.37 8.30 -2.64
C MET A 6 -8.17 8.23 -1.12
N TRP A 7 -8.65 7.15 -0.49
CA TRP A 7 -8.51 6.94 0.95
C TRP A 7 -7.06 6.61 1.36
N GLU A 8 -6.47 5.60 0.73
CA GLU A 8 -5.15 5.07 1.09
C GLU A 8 -3.99 6.02 0.74
N THR A 9 -4.21 6.97 -0.18
CA THR A 9 -3.19 7.95 -0.58
C THR A 9 -3.36 9.31 0.06
N THR A 10 -4.10 9.39 1.17
CA THR A 10 -4.23 10.62 1.95
C THR A 10 -2.92 10.90 2.69
N SER A 11 -2.38 12.09 2.48
CA SER A 11 -1.11 12.52 3.08
C SER A 11 -1.27 13.85 3.81
N PRO A 12 -0.62 14.03 4.98
CA PRO A 12 -0.60 15.33 5.63
C PRO A 12 0.24 16.30 4.82
N THR A 13 -0.29 17.48 4.61
CA THR A 13 0.44 18.58 4.00
C THR A 13 0.28 19.86 4.82
N SER A 14 1.21 20.77 4.65
CA SER A 14 1.13 22.10 5.26
C SER A 14 0.73 23.11 4.19
N ILE A 15 -0.40 23.77 4.40
CA ILE A 15 -0.86 24.83 3.51
C ILE A 15 -0.69 26.16 4.25
N SER A 16 0.09 27.06 3.66
CA SER A 16 0.28 28.41 4.18
C SER A 16 -0.57 29.39 3.39
N HIS A 17 -1.24 30.27 4.09
CA HIS A 17 -2.02 31.35 3.50
C HIS A 17 -1.90 32.61 4.33
N VAL A 18 -2.16 33.75 3.70
CA VAL A 18 -2.24 35.02 4.41
C VAL A 18 -3.48 35.03 5.28
N ALA A 19 -3.30 35.28 6.59
CA ALA A 19 -4.43 35.46 7.49
C ALA A 19 -5.23 36.71 7.12
N VAL A 20 -6.56 36.58 7.11
CA VAL A 20 -7.46 37.73 6.81
C VAL A 20 -8.44 37.98 7.94
N ASN A 21 -8.86 39.22 8.10
CA ASN A 21 -9.92 39.59 9.03
C ASN A 21 -11.32 39.19 8.48
N LYS A 22 -12.37 39.42 9.28
CA LYS A 22 -13.76 39.15 8.89
C LYS A 22 -14.24 39.85 7.60
N LYS A 23 -13.51 40.87 7.14
CA LYS A 23 -13.80 41.64 5.90
C LYS A 23 -12.90 41.18 4.73
N GLY A 24 -12.14 40.08 4.87
CA GLY A 24 -11.25 39.54 3.84
C GLY A 24 -9.94 40.35 3.63
N LYS A 25 -9.63 41.34 4.48
CA LYS A 25 -8.37 42.10 4.39
C LYS A 25 -7.23 41.35 5.10
N PRO A 26 -6.01 41.35 4.55
CA PRO A 26 -4.84 40.76 5.20
C PRO A 26 -4.64 41.29 6.62
N LEU A 27 -4.35 40.43 7.55
CA LEU A 27 -3.83 40.78 8.86
C LEU A 27 -2.34 41.09 8.73
N LEU A 28 -1.89 42.19 9.32
CA LEU A 28 -0.49 42.55 9.33
C LEU A 28 0.11 42.27 10.71
N GLY A 29 1.34 41.79 10.72
CA GLY A 29 2.15 41.65 11.91
C GLY A 29 2.62 43.00 12.46
N LYS A 30 3.33 42.99 13.59
CA LYS A 30 3.92 44.17 14.19
C LYS A 30 4.96 44.86 13.30
N ASP A 31 5.52 44.09 12.36
CA ASP A 31 6.49 44.52 11.34
C ASP A 31 5.84 45.05 10.04
N GLY A 32 4.51 45.16 10.02
CA GLY A 32 3.75 45.58 8.85
C GLY A 32 3.64 44.51 7.72
N GLN A 33 4.20 43.30 7.91
CA GLN A 33 4.11 42.24 6.92
C GLN A 33 2.83 41.42 7.10
N PRO A 34 2.31 40.79 6.01
CA PRO A 34 1.18 39.90 6.12
C PRO A 34 1.45 38.72 7.05
N VAL A 35 0.53 38.46 7.97
CA VAL A 35 0.61 37.29 8.85
C VAL A 35 0.34 36.03 8.05
N ILE A 36 1.32 35.15 7.99
CA ILE A 36 1.18 33.84 7.35
C ILE A 36 0.73 32.81 8.41
N VAL A 37 -0.38 32.16 8.13
CA VAL A 37 -0.89 31.05 8.94
C VAL A 37 -0.66 29.76 8.18
N THR A 38 0.05 28.82 8.81
CA THR A 38 0.27 27.48 8.27
C THR A 38 -0.65 26.51 8.97
N GLN A 39 -1.49 25.85 8.21
CA GLN A 39 -2.41 24.82 8.70
C GLN A 39 -2.01 23.45 8.14
N ARG A 40 -1.98 22.44 9.00
CA ARG A 40 -1.83 21.06 8.57
C ARG A 40 -3.16 20.56 8.04
N LYS A 41 -3.18 20.10 6.80
CA LYS A 41 -4.36 19.53 6.16
C LYS A 41 -4.02 18.14 5.62
N TRP A 42 -5.01 17.28 5.57
CA TRP A 42 -4.92 15.99 4.89
C TRP A 42 -5.35 16.19 3.43
N LEU A 43 -4.47 15.89 2.50
CA LEU A 43 -4.78 15.92 1.07
C LEU A 43 -4.77 14.51 0.51
N MET A 44 -5.77 14.21 -0.31
CA MET A 44 -5.87 12.98 -1.08
C MET A 44 -5.10 13.18 -2.39
N THR A 45 -3.93 12.59 -2.48
CA THR A 45 -3.01 12.84 -3.59
C THR A 45 -3.32 12.05 -4.84
N MET A 46 -4.04 10.93 -4.72
CA MET A 46 -4.27 9.95 -5.80
C MET A 46 -2.96 9.42 -6.42
N ALA A 47 -1.85 9.59 -5.72
CA ALA A 47 -0.53 9.09 -6.12
C ALA A 47 -0.13 7.89 -5.24
N PRO A 48 0.66 6.92 -5.75
CA PRO A 48 1.20 5.86 -4.91
C PRO A 48 2.14 6.46 -3.86
N VAL A 49 1.90 6.14 -2.59
CA VAL A 49 2.65 6.72 -1.46
C VAL A 49 3.24 5.65 -0.56
N ASP A 50 4.19 6.04 0.26
CA ASP A 50 4.66 5.26 1.40
C ASP A 50 3.72 5.44 2.59
N GLU A 51 3.57 4.39 3.41
CA GLU A 51 2.88 4.45 4.69
C GLU A 51 3.53 5.48 5.61
N ILE A 52 2.72 6.32 6.24
CA ILE A 52 3.20 7.33 7.17
C ILE A 52 3.87 6.65 8.37
N GLY A 53 5.14 7.01 8.61
CA GLY A 53 5.95 6.39 9.66
C GLY A 53 6.46 4.99 9.29
N HIS A 54 6.29 4.58 8.02
CA HIS A 54 6.80 3.32 7.48
C HIS A 54 6.43 2.08 8.32
N GLY A 55 5.23 2.08 8.89
CA GLY A 55 4.75 0.97 9.71
C GLY A 55 5.43 0.81 11.08
N LYS A 56 6.08 1.87 11.60
CA LYS A 56 6.78 1.83 12.90
C LYS A 56 5.92 1.20 13.99
N GLY A 57 6.48 0.18 14.66
CA GLY A 57 5.79 -0.60 15.71
C GLY A 57 4.95 -1.77 15.16
N ARG A 58 4.96 -2.01 13.84
CA ARG A 58 4.38 -3.20 13.21
C ARG A 58 5.48 -4.17 12.79
N ARG A 59 5.21 -5.48 12.81
CA ARG A 59 6.21 -6.50 12.40
C ARG A 59 6.71 -6.33 10.97
N TYR A 60 5.89 -5.88 10.05
CA TYR A 60 6.30 -5.64 8.66
C TYR A 60 7.20 -4.40 8.48
N HIS A 61 7.42 -3.60 9.54
CA HIS A 61 8.43 -2.55 9.58
C HIS A 61 9.84 -3.12 9.83
N GLU A 62 9.92 -4.28 10.50
CA GLU A 62 11.18 -4.94 10.75
C GLU A 62 11.82 -5.34 9.42
N PRO A 63 13.07 -4.90 9.15
CA PRO A 63 13.71 -5.27 7.90
C PRO A 63 14.03 -6.76 7.86
N VAL A 64 14.01 -7.32 6.66
CA VAL A 64 14.45 -8.68 6.38
C VAL A 64 15.59 -8.65 5.38
N LYS A 65 16.47 -9.65 5.39
CA LYS A 65 17.49 -9.81 4.38
C LYS A 65 16.98 -10.67 3.24
N VAL A 66 17.19 -10.20 2.02
CA VAL A 66 16.68 -10.81 0.79
C VAL A 66 17.85 -11.11 -0.15
N LYS A 67 17.99 -12.36 -0.59
CA LYS A 67 19.04 -12.79 -1.51
C LYS A 67 18.46 -13.58 -2.68
N LEU A 68 18.74 -13.10 -3.89
CA LEU A 68 18.48 -13.85 -5.12
C LEU A 68 19.47 -15.01 -5.23
N LEU A 69 18.97 -16.22 -5.45
CA LEU A 69 19.77 -17.42 -5.61
C LEU A 69 19.97 -17.75 -7.10
N SER A 70 20.93 -18.64 -7.39
CA SER A 70 21.28 -19.02 -8.76
C SER A 70 20.19 -19.73 -9.54
N ASP A 71 19.22 -20.33 -8.85
CA ASP A 71 18.04 -20.98 -9.43
C ASP A 71 16.88 -20.00 -9.68
N GLY A 72 17.07 -18.71 -9.44
CA GLY A 72 16.06 -17.66 -9.57
C GLY A 72 15.08 -17.57 -8.39
N SER A 73 15.19 -18.45 -7.39
CA SER A 73 14.46 -18.30 -6.14
C SER A 73 15.08 -17.21 -5.25
N VAL A 74 14.33 -16.76 -4.25
CA VAL A 74 14.81 -15.76 -3.29
C VAL A 74 14.80 -16.35 -1.89
N ARG A 75 15.92 -16.23 -1.19
CA ARG A 75 15.97 -16.47 0.25
C ARG A 75 15.58 -15.20 0.99
N VAL A 76 14.69 -15.34 1.99
CA VAL A 76 14.31 -14.28 2.93
C VAL A 76 14.72 -14.72 4.33
N THR A 77 15.41 -13.87 5.07
CA THR A 77 15.83 -14.10 6.46
C THR A 77 15.23 -13.01 7.34
N GLU A 78 14.36 -13.39 8.27
CA GLU A 78 13.75 -12.49 9.26
C GLU A 78 14.70 -12.24 10.45
N GLN A 79 14.50 -11.14 11.18
CA GLN A 79 15.38 -10.72 12.29
C GLN A 79 15.44 -11.72 13.45
N ASP A 80 14.41 -12.55 13.63
CA ASP A 80 14.42 -13.62 14.63
C ASP A 80 15.24 -14.85 14.21
N GLY A 81 15.73 -14.86 12.96
CA GLY A 81 16.53 -15.91 12.37
C GLY A 81 15.73 -16.93 11.55
N ASP A 82 14.42 -16.78 11.43
CA ASP A 82 13.62 -17.62 10.55
C ASP A 82 13.97 -17.35 9.08
N GLN A 83 14.16 -18.43 8.33
CA GLN A 83 14.51 -18.38 6.91
C GLN A 83 13.44 -19.03 6.03
N PHE A 84 13.23 -18.41 4.87
CA PHE A 84 12.25 -18.86 3.88
C PHE A 84 12.85 -18.86 2.48
N SER A 85 12.40 -19.78 1.63
CA SER A 85 12.63 -19.72 0.20
C SER A 85 11.34 -19.29 -0.50
N VAL A 86 11.47 -18.35 -1.43
CA VAL A 86 10.38 -17.93 -2.32
C VAL A 86 10.73 -18.37 -3.72
N SER A 87 9.98 -19.31 -4.27
CA SER A 87 10.19 -19.81 -5.64
C SER A 87 9.83 -18.74 -6.67
N THR A 88 10.26 -18.93 -7.92
CA THR A 88 9.90 -18.05 -9.06
C THR A 88 8.39 -17.98 -9.30
N SER A 89 7.60 -18.93 -8.80
CA SER A 89 6.14 -18.88 -8.81
C SER A 89 5.52 -18.20 -7.58
N GLY A 90 6.34 -17.60 -6.71
CA GLY A 90 5.88 -16.92 -5.49
C GLY A 90 5.52 -17.87 -4.33
N LEU A 91 5.79 -19.18 -4.45
CA LEU A 91 5.52 -20.11 -3.37
C LEU A 91 6.56 -19.97 -2.26
N VAL A 92 6.09 -19.66 -1.05
CA VAL A 92 6.91 -19.54 0.15
C VAL A 92 7.05 -20.89 0.84
N LYS A 93 8.28 -21.29 1.14
CA LYS A 93 8.59 -22.48 1.93
C LYS A 93 9.54 -22.11 3.07
N PRO A 94 9.24 -22.50 4.33
CA PRO A 94 10.21 -22.32 5.41
C PRO A 94 11.43 -23.23 5.16
N LEU A 95 12.62 -22.66 5.32
CA LEU A 95 13.90 -23.39 5.23
C LEU A 95 14.34 -23.82 6.62
N THR A 96 14.37 -22.90 7.55
CA THR A 96 14.73 -23.15 8.95
C THR A 96 13.87 -22.27 9.85
N LYS A 97 13.52 -22.80 11.00
CA LYS A 97 12.89 -22.02 12.07
C LYS A 97 13.95 -21.69 13.11
N LYS A 98 14.17 -20.41 13.40
CA LYS A 98 15.09 -19.90 14.43
C LYS A 98 16.49 -20.51 14.32
N ALA A 99 17.02 -20.61 13.10
CA ALA A 99 18.33 -21.17 12.88
C ALA A 99 19.42 -20.29 13.53
N LEU A 100 20.05 -20.85 14.52
CA LEU A 100 21.34 -20.36 14.99
C LEU A 100 22.41 -20.87 14.04
N MET A 101 23.00 -19.98 13.24
CA MET A 101 24.04 -20.33 12.27
C MET A 101 25.41 -19.98 12.86
N GLY A 102 26.01 -20.95 13.51
CA GLY A 102 27.38 -20.83 14.01
C GLY A 102 27.52 -20.10 15.34
N THR A 103 28.76 -19.86 15.73
CA THR A 103 29.14 -19.14 16.93
C THR A 103 30.03 -17.95 16.56
N LYS A 104 29.84 -16.80 17.18
CA LYS A 104 30.81 -15.70 17.16
C LYS A 104 32.06 -16.09 17.94
N ASP A 105 33.16 -15.38 17.69
CA ASP A 105 34.34 -15.44 18.54
C ASP A 105 33.95 -15.28 20.02
N GLY A 106 34.22 -16.30 20.83
CA GLY A 106 33.75 -16.36 22.22
C GLY A 106 32.56 -17.28 22.48
N GLY A 107 32.03 -18.02 21.47
CA GLY A 107 31.03 -19.06 21.66
C GLY A 107 29.57 -18.59 21.76
N ALA A 108 29.29 -17.29 21.53
CA ALA A 108 27.90 -16.81 21.49
C ALA A 108 27.18 -17.24 20.21
N ALA A 109 26.01 -17.80 20.35
CA ALA A 109 25.17 -18.18 19.19
C ALA A 109 24.77 -16.94 18.36
N VAL A 110 24.97 -17.03 17.06
CA VAL A 110 24.66 -15.96 16.10
C VAL A 110 23.40 -16.31 15.34
N LYS A 111 22.45 -15.38 15.26
CA LYS A 111 21.23 -15.57 14.48
C LYS A 111 21.56 -15.69 13.00
N ALA A 112 20.74 -16.45 12.27
CA ALA A 112 20.86 -16.56 10.81
C ALA A 112 20.84 -15.20 10.13
N TYR A 113 20.08 -14.24 10.66
CA TYR A 113 20.03 -12.87 10.15
C TYR A 113 21.40 -12.16 10.16
N ASP A 114 22.16 -12.27 11.24
CA ASP A 114 23.45 -11.58 11.39
C ASP A 114 24.49 -12.06 10.38
N ASN A 115 24.40 -13.35 9.99
CA ASN A 115 25.31 -14.00 9.04
C ASN A 115 24.79 -14.01 7.59
N ASP A 116 23.56 -13.55 7.34
CA ASP A 116 22.99 -13.52 6.00
C ASP A 116 23.61 -12.38 5.17
N ASP A 117 24.04 -12.69 3.97
CA ASP A 117 24.64 -11.78 3.00
C ASP A 117 23.62 -11.13 2.04
N GLY A 118 22.32 -11.26 2.32
CA GLY A 118 21.26 -10.63 1.56
C GLY A 118 21.18 -9.12 1.77
N THR A 119 20.53 -8.45 0.83
CA THR A 119 20.21 -7.02 0.94
C THR A 119 19.06 -6.83 1.92
N GLU A 120 19.16 -5.81 2.75
CA GLU A 120 18.17 -5.50 3.77
C GLU A 120 17.04 -4.60 3.21
N PHE A 121 15.79 -5.03 3.37
CA PHE A 121 14.60 -4.29 2.98
C PHE A 121 13.52 -4.37 4.06
N ALA A 122 12.75 -3.27 4.21
CA ALA A 122 11.51 -3.27 4.99
C ALA A 122 10.28 -3.22 4.05
N TYR A 123 9.25 -3.99 4.39
CA TYR A 123 8.06 -4.18 3.53
C TYR A 123 6.82 -3.54 4.16
N TYR A 124 6.96 -2.25 4.53
CA TYR A 124 5.87 -1.41 5.00
C TYR A 124 4.91 -1.06 3.86
N GLY A 125 3.79 -0.43 4.19
CA GLY A 125 2.73 -0.10 3.23
C GLY A 125 3.20 0.84 2.12
N ARG A 126 3.06 0.41 0.85
CA ARG A 126 3.40 1.21 -0.33
C ARG A 126 2.31 1.12 -1.39
N GLY A 127 2.26 2.14 -2.23
CA GLY A 127 1.40 2.15 -3.41
C GLY A 127 -0.05 2.51 -3.14
N TYR A 128 -0.95 2.12 -4.05
CA TYR A 128 -2.38 2.47 -3.99
C TYR A 128 -3.19 1.64 -2.98
N VAL A 129 -2.70 0.48 -2.60
CA VAL A 129 -3.40 -0.45 -1.69
C VAL A 129 -2.65 -0.66 -0.38
N GLN A 130 -1.57 0.12 -0.17
CA GLN A 130 -0.71 0.01 0.99
C GLN A 130 -0.25 -1.45 1.20
N LEU A 131 0.39 -2.00 0.14
CA LEU A 131 0.90 -3.36 0.16
C LEU A 131 1.94 -3.52 1.27
N THR A 132 1.74 -4.48 2.18
CA THR A 132 2.63 -4.79 3.32
C THR A 132 3.06 -6.24 3.29
N TRP A 133 4.09 -6.59 4.05
CA TRP A 133 4.67 -7.91 4.21
C TRP A 133 5.45 -8.41 2.98
N TRP A 134 6.68 -8.85 3.19
CA TRP A 134 7.55 -9.37 2.12
C TRP A 134 6.89 -10.51 1.30
N SER A 135 6.14 -11.38 1.96
CA SER A 135 5.42 -12.49 1.27
C SER A 135 4.35 -11.98 0.31
N ASN A 136 3.64 -10.90 0.66
CA ASN A 136 2.67 -10.28 -0.23
C ASN A 136 3.35 -9.58 -1.42
N TYR A 137 4.52 -8.95 -1.19
CA TYR A 137 5.30 -8.36 -2.30
C TYR A 137 5.73 -9.43 -3.30
N GLY A 138 6.25 -10.58 -2.82
CA GLY A 138 6.60 -11.71 -3.68
C GLY A 138 5.39 -12.26 -4.47
N ALA A 139 4.32 -12.60 -3.77
CA ALA A 139 3.12 -13.15 -4.40
C ALA A 139 2.46 -12.16 -5.39
N SER A 140 2.42 -10.88 -5.04
CA SER A 140 1.82 -9.85 -5.90
C SER A 140 2.68 -9.55 -7.13
N GLY A 141 4.00 -9.62 -7.02
CA GLY A 141 4.91 -9.47 -8.16
C GLY A 141 4.66 -10.56 -9.20
N VAL A 142 4.57 -11.81 -8.76
CA VAL A 142 4.24 -12.94 -9.64
C VAL A 142 2.85 -12.77 -10.28
N ALA A 143 1.85 -12.34 -9.52
CA ALA A 143 0.49 -12.16 -10.01
C ALA A 143 0.38 -11.13 -11.15
N ILE A 144 1.25 -10.12 -11.18
CA ILE A 144 1.30 -9.11 -12.24
C ILE A 144 2.42 -9.35 -13.26
N GLU A 145 2.89 -10.60 -13.37
CA GLU A 145 3.91 -11.04 -14.35
C GLU A 145 5.27 -10.34 -14.21
N ARG A 146 5.63 -9.90 -12.99
CA ARG A 146 6.93 -9.33 -12.66
C ARG A 146 7.85 -10.29 -11.89
N GLY A 147 7.48 -11.56 -11.76
CA GLY A 147 8.26 -12.51 -10.98
C GLY A 147 8.48 -12.01 -9.54
N LEU A 148 9.72 -12.07 -9.08
CA LEU A 148 10.08 -11.65 -7.72
C LEU A 148 10.65 -10.22 -7.64
N ASP A 149 10.51 -9.41 -8.70
CA ASP A 149 11.05 -8.04 -8.75
C ASP A 149 10.62 -7.18 -7.56
N LEU A 150 9.33 -7.29 -7.14
CA LEU A 150 8.82 -6.48 -6.03
C LEU A 150 9.39 -6.92 -4.67
N LEU A 151 9.87 -8.16 -4.57
CA LEU A 151 10.56 -8.65 -3.39
C LEU A 151 12.02 -8.18 -3.38
N LEU A 152 12.63 -8.03 -4.55
CA LEU A 152 14.02 -7.59 -4.70
C LEU A 152 14.17 -6.05 -4.74
N ASP A 153 13.11 -5.33 -5.12
CA ASP A 153 13.03 -3.86 -5.11
C ASP A 153 11.61 -3.42 -4.70
N PRO A 154 11.33 -3.30 -3.39
CA PRO A 154 10.00 -2.95 -2.90
C PRO A 154 9.54 -1.55 -3.32
N ASP A 155 10.43 -0.66 -3.72
CA ASP A 155 10.10 0.69 -4.17
C ASP A 155 9.42 0.72 -5.55
N LEU A 156 9.51 -0.36 -6.32
CA LEU A 156 8.76 -0.51 -7.56
C LEU A 156 7.25 -0.35 -7.37
N VAL A 157 6.74 -0.72 -6.20
CA VAL A 157 5.30 -0.59 -5.85
C VAL A 157 4.82 0.87 -5.86
N LYS A 158 5.73 1.84 -5.74
CA LYS A 158 5.41 3.28 -5.83
C LYS A 158 5.33 3.80 -7.26
N ARG A 159 5.72 3.02 -8.26
CA ARG A 159 5.56 3.40 -9.67
C ARG A 159 4.07 3.32 -10.04
N PRO A 160 3.45 4.40 -10.59
CA PRO A 160 2.00 4.42 -10.82
C PRO A 160 1.47 3.25 -11.63
N ALA A 161 2.19 2.82 -12.67
CA ALA A 161 1.80 1.69 -13.49
C ALA A 161 1.81 0.36 -12.70
N VAL A 162 2.82 0.16 -11.83
CA VAL A 162 2.93 -1.02 -10.97
C VAL A 162 1.84 -1.00 -9.89
N ALA A 163 1.67 0.13 -9.22
CA ALA A 163 0.63 0.31 -8.21
C ALA A 163 -0.78 0.04 -8.77
N TYR A 164 -1.04 0.52 -9.99
CA TYR A 164 -2.31 0.26 -10.69
C TYR A 164 -2.46 -1.21 -11.07
N ALA A 165 -1.44 -1.84 -11.62
CA ALA A 165 -1.48 -3.26 -11.99
C ALA A 165 -1.77 -4.13 -10.76
N LEU A 166 -1.07 -3.90 -9.65
CA LEU A 166 -1.28 -4.58 -8.37
C LEU A 166 -2.72 -4.45 -7.88
N MET A 167 -3.22 -3.22 -7.79
CA MET A 167 -4.58 -2.94 -7.34
C MET A 167 -5.61 -3.58 -8.27
N SER A 168 -5.44 -3.42 -9.59
CA SER A 168 -6.37 -3.93 -10.59
C SER A 168 -6.41 -5.46 -10.59
N ASP A 169 -5.25 -6.12 -10.58
CA ASP A 169 -5.19 -7.58 -10.56
C ASP A 169 -5.78 -8.12 -9.26
N GLY A 170 -5.29 -7.70 -8.11
CA GLY A 170 -5.75 -8.20 -6.82
C GLY A 170 -7.26 -8.06 -6.63
N MET A 171 -7.84 -6.90 -6.96
CA MET A 171 -9.28 -6.69 -6.82
C MET A 171 -10.12 -7.46 -7.84
N ARG A 172 -9.58 -7.80 -9.01
CA ARG A 172 -10.30 -8.58 -10.06
C ARG A 172 -10.20 -10.07 -9.84
N THR A 173 -9.04 -10.55 -9.48
CA THR A 173 -8.74 -11.99 -9.35
C THR A 173 -8.90 -12.52 -7.94
N GLY A 174 -8.67 -11.68 -6.94
CA GLY A 174 -8.58 -12.06 -5.53
C GLY A 174 -7.18 -12.54 -5.14
N ASN A 175 -6.18 -12.40 -6.00
CA ASN A 175 -4.81 -12.83 -5.76
C ASN A 175 -4.02 -11.84 -4.86
N GLY A 176 -2.87 -12.27 -4.40
CA GLY A 176 -1.95 -11.46 -3.61
C GLY A 176 -2.62 -10.88 -2.36
N PHE A 177 -2.53 -9.57 -2.20
CA PHE A 177 -3.06 -8.85 -1.04
C PHE A 177 -4.57 -9.00 -0.81
N ALA A 178 -5.34 -9.29 -1.87
CA ALA A 178 -6.80 -9.34 -1.81
C ALA A 178 -7.36 -10.63 -1.16
N ASN A 179 -6.50 -11.60 -0.83
CA ASN A 179 -6.81 -12.78 -0.05
C ASN A 179 -8.13 -13.45 -0.43
N ARG A 180 -8.32 -13.78 -1.72
CA ARG A 180 -9.52 -14.38 -2.33
C ARG A 180 -10.76 -13.48 -2.36
N HIS A 181 -10.67 -12.22 -1.93
CA HIS A 181 -11.73 -11.25 -2.10
C HIS A 181 -11.60 -10.57 -3.47
N LYS A 182 -12.65 -10.61 -4.28
CA LYS A 182 -12.64 -10.05 -5.65
C LYS A 182 -13.95 -9.36 -5.98
N PHE A 183 -13.94 -8.52 -7.00
CA PHE A 183 -15.13 -7.74 -7.40
C PHE A 183 -16.37 -8.58 -7.58
N SER A 184 -16.29 -9.73 -8.23
CA SER A 184 -17.46 -10.59 -8.50
C SER A 184 -18.15 -11.11 -7.24
N LYS A 185 -17.52 -11.02 -6.07
CA LYS A 185 -18.12 -11.35 -4.77
C LYS A 185 -19.04 -10.23 -4.27
N TYR A 186 -18.77 -8.97 -4.64
CA TYR A 186 -19.44 -7.78 -4.11
C TYR A 186 -20.28 -7.04 -5.15
N PHE A 187 -20.02 -7.29 -6.43
CA PHE A 187 -20.68 -6.63 -7.55
C PHE A 187 -21.15 -7.66 -8.55
N THR A 188 -22.49 -7.78 -8.66
CA THR A 188 -23.18 -8.67 -9.62
C THR A 188 -24.22 -7.85 -10.39
N SER A 189 -25.00 -8.48 -11.25
CA SER A 189 -26.14 -7.81 -11.90
C SER A 189 -27.21 -7.33 -10.92
N THR A 190 -27.27 -7.90 -9.70
CA THR A 190 -28.31 -7.61 -8.71
C THR A 190 -27.77 -7.06 -7.39
N VAL A 191 -26.46 -7.12 -7.16
CA VAL A 191 -25.85 -6.71 -5.89
C VAL A 191 -24.79 -5.64 -6.17
N THR A 192 -24.79 -4.59 -5.36
CA THR A 192 -23.75 -3.56 -5.30
C THR A 192 -23.38 -3.32 -3.84
N ASP A 193 -22.36 -4.03 -3.35
CA ASP A 193 -21.92 -3.95 -1.97
C ASP A 193 -20.56 -3.24 -1.86
N TYR A 194 -20.62 -1.90 -1.84
CA TYR A 194 -19.41 -1.08 -1.66
C TYR A 194 -18.78 -1.25 -0.29
N THR A 195 -19.57 -1.50 0.75
CA THR A 195 -19.07 -1.67 2.13
C THR A 195 -18.32 -2.99 2.26
N GLY A 196 -18.91 -4.09 1.83
CA GLY A 196 -18.25 -5.41 1.84
C GLY A 196 -17.03 -5.46 0.91
N ALA A 197 -17.02 -4.69 -0.17
CA ALA A 197 -15.89 -4.62 -1.10
C ALA A 197 -14.58 -4.13 -0.43
N ARG A 198 -14.63 -3.46 0.71
CA ARG A 198 -13.43 -3.08 1.49
C ARG A 198 -12.57 -4.28 1.87
N HIS A 199 -13.17 -5.45 2.06
CA HIS A 199 -12.43 -6.70 2.37
C HIS A 199 -11.39 -7.08 1.32
N MET A 200 -11.46 -6.54 0.10
CA MET A 200 -10.43 -6.74 -0.91
C MET A 200 -9.09 -6.09 -0.53
N VAL A 201 -9.09 -5.13 0.41
CA VAL A 201 -7.87 -4.40 0.79
C VAL A 201 -7.58 -4.51 2.28
N ASN A 202 -8.56 -4.20 3.14
CA ASN A 202 -8.31 -4.10 4.59
C ASN A 202 -9.57 -4.38 5.42
N GLY A 203 -10.06 -5.60 5.41
CA GLY A 203 -11.17 -6.02 6.27
C GLY A 203 -12.36 -5.04 6.25
N SER A 204 -12.83 -4.62 7.43
CA SER A 204 -13.95 -3.70 7.59
C SER A 204 -13.54 -2.28 8.01
N ASP A 205 -12.24 -2.02 8.16
CA ASP A 205 -11.74 -0.73 8.61
C ASP A 205 -12.09 0.38 7.61
N HIS A 206 -12.74 1.46 8.10
CA HIS A 206 -13.26 2.57 7.30
C HIS A 206 -14.16 2.18 6.12
N ALA A 207 -14.80 1.01 6.17
CA ALA A 207 -15.58 0.49 5.06
C ALA A 207 -16.75 1.43 4.66
N SER A 208 -17.44 2.01 5.63
CA SER A 208 -18.55 2.95 5.38
C SER A 208 -18.09 4.25 4.71
N ASP A 209 -16.95 4.79 5.17
CA ASP A 209 -16.40 6.05 4.65
C ASP A 209 -15.97 5.86 3.17
N ILE A 210 -15.28 4.76 2.90
CA ILE A 210 -14.83 4.41 1.54
C ILE A 210 -16.03 4.09 0.64
N ALA A 211 -17.06 3.44 1.17
CA ALA A 211 -18.30 3.18 0.42
C ALA A 211 -19.01 4.48 0.03
N ALA A 212 -19.10 5.48 0.91
CA ALA A 212 -19.66 6.78 0.60
C ALA A 212 -18.89 7.48 -0.55
N ILE A 213 -17.58 7.44 -0.53
CA ILE A 213 -16.72 7.95 -1.61
C ILE A 213 -16.97 7.15 -2.91
N ALA A 214 -17.13 5.84 -2.83
CA ALA A 214 -17.38 4.99 -4.00
C ALA A 214 -18.72 5.29 -4.68
N VAL A 215 -19.75 5.61 -3.91
CA VAL A 215 -21.05 6.05 -4.44
C VAL A 215 -20.90 7.34 -5.27
N ILE A 216 -20.16 8.32 -4.76
CA ILE A 216 -19.88 9.59 -5.46
C ILE A 216 -19.15 9.32 -6.77
N PHE A 217 -18.07 8.55 -6.76
CA PHE A 217 -17.33 8.18 -7.97
C PHE A 217 -18.21 7.43 -8.96
N GLY A 218 -19.06 6.51 -8.47
CA GLY A 218 -20.00 5.78 -9.31
C GLY A 218 -20.99 6.70 -10.03
N ALA A 219 -21.50 7.73 -9.34
CA ALA A 219 -22.39 8.73 -9.94
C ALA A 219 -21.66 9.58 -11.01
N ILE A 220 -20.43 10.04 -10.71
CA ILE A 220 -19.60 10.81 -11.66
C ILE A 220 -19.32 9.97 -12.91
N LEU A 221 -18.88 8.74 -12.77
CA LEU A 221 -18.53 7.86 -13.89
C LEU A 221 -19.74 7.54 -14.76
N ARG A 222 -20.91 7.26 -14.15
CA ARG A 222 -22.17 7.06 -14.89
C ARG A 222 -22.53 8.28 -15.72
N LYS A 223 -22.41 9.47 -15.14
CA LYS A 223 -22.69 10.73 -15.85
C LYS A 223 -21.69 10.96 -16.99
N ALA A 224 -20.41 10.70 -16.77
CA ALA A 224 -19.36 10.89 -17.77
C ALA A 224 -19.41 9.88 -18.92
N SER A 225 -19.97 8.68 -18.70
CA SER A 225 -20.09 7.64 -19.73
C SER A 225 -21.37 7.74 -20.59
N GLN A 226 -22.23 8.71 -20.33
CA GLN A 226 -23.44 8.91 -21.14
C GLN A 226 -23.14 9.80 -22.35
N PRO A 227 -23.79 9.53 -23.51
CA PRO A 227 -23.74 10.43 -24.66
C PRO A 227 -24.20 11.84 -24.26
N ALA A 228 -23.54 12.86 -24.80
CA ALA A 228 -23.96 14.25 -24.61
C ALA A 228 -25.40 14.44 -25.05
N GLY A 229 -26.28 14.89 -24.13
CA GLY A 229 -27.70 15.18 -24.45
C GLY A 229 -28.74 14.34 -23.70
N VAL A 230 -28.34 13.32 -22.92
CA VAL A 230 -29.29 12.55 -22.10
C VAL A 230 -29.32 13.11 -20.68
N ALA A 231 -30.43 13.72 -20.28
CA ALA A 231 -30.67 14.16 -18.92
C ALA A 231 -30.82 12.97 -17.97
N VAL A 232 -29.99 12.90 -16.91
CA VAL A 232 -30.12 11.89 -15.85
C VAL A 232 -30.93 12.46 -14.72
N PRO A 233 -31.98 11.80 -14.25
CA PRO A 233 -32.59 12.13 -12.98
C PRO A 233 -31.55 11.91 -11.85
N LEU A 234 -31.33 12.93 -11.03
CA LEU A 234 -30.59 12.78 -9.79
C LEU A 234 -31.43 11.93 -8.82
N PRO A 235 -30.78 11.04 -8.04
CA PRO A 235 -31.44 10.25 -7.02
C PRO A 235 -32.01 11.11 -5.91
#